data_ff2b7b9df59d38925bb126993b2b5d70
#
_entry.id   ff2b7b9df59d38925bb126993b2b5d70
#
_cell.length_a   1.000
_cell.length_b   1.000
_cell.length_c   1.000
_cell.angle_alpha   90.00
_cell.angle_beta   90.00
_cell.angle_gamma   90.00
#
_symmetry.space_group_name_H-M   'P 1'
#
loop_
_entity.id
_entity.type
_entity.pdbx_description
1 polymer ?
#
loop_
_entity_poly.entity_id
_entity_poly.type
_entity_poly.pdbx_seq_one_letter_code
_entity_poly.pdbx_strand_id
1 'polypeptide(L)'
;MQASNINTSSKRILANRYKLISELGSGLSSQVFKVLDETTGESKVAKIYEDNETSTYLKEAQIFKMIQQINHPNLIKYYESDFDDLTQQGNTTKKMYAILEYASKGCLFDALIKTKAGFTEDVCQYILLNLLNAVDALHKEGICHRDLKTENIVLVGDRYDIKLIDFGFAAKYVNEENKPKKLRKSVGTAAYCAPEILERKPYDGTKADIFSIGAILFVLMTKNFGFVEAKVNNSSLNVKNLLYKLIKMKQYAKYWELMEKFCNVKNLSPKFKNLYLKMVAYNPDERPTIEQIRKDEFMADIANASEEYINFLRQKMINEIQFAQQ
;
A
#
# COMPACT_ATOMS: atom_id res chain seq x y z
N MET A 1 50.88 19.47 -8.26
CA MET A 1 50.43 18.77 -7.04
C MET A 1 49.07 19.35 -6.67
N GLN A 2 48.01 18.73 -7.12
CA GLN A 2 46.63 19.05 -6.66
C GLN A 2 46.14 17.78 -5.95
N ALA A 3 45.99 17.89 -4.64
CA ALA A 3 45.49 16.83 -3.80
C ALA A 3 44.01 16.65 -4.16
N SER A 4 43.66 15.44 -4.59
CA SER A 4 42.30 14.97 -4.78
C SER A 4 41.52 15.07 -3.45
N ASN A 5 40.49 15.90 -3.43
CA ASN A 5 39.51 15.91 -2.37
C ASN A 5 38.80 14.55 -2.33
N ILE A 6 39.25 13.70 -1.43
CA ILE A 6 38.49 12.52 -1.02
C ILE A 6 37.27 13.05 -0.27
N ASN A 7 36.11 13.02 -0.93
CA ASN A 7 34.82 13.31 -0.34
C ASN A 7 34.53 12.25 0.73
N THR A 8 34.96 12.50 1.98
CA THR A 8 34.60 11.69 3.14
C THR A 8 33.10 11.90 3.36
N SER A 9 32.28 11.03 2.73
CA SER A 9 30.88 10.92 3.06
C SER A 9 30.80 10.67 4.57
N SER A 10 30.35 11.66 5.32
CA SER A 10 30.27 11.63 6.76
C SER A 10 29.45 10.42 7.20
N LYS A 11 30.08 9.53 7.95
CA LYS A 11 29.46 8.28 8.43
C LYS A 11 28.29 8.66 9.33
N ARG A 12 27.08 8.26 8.94
CA ARG A 12 25.84 8.44 9.75
C ARG A 12 25.48 7.08 10.32
N ILE A 13 25.44 6.97 11.65
CA ILE A 13 25.16 5.71 12.36
C ILE A 13 24.04 5.95 13.36
N LEU A 14 23.03 5.10 13.31
CA LEU A 14 21.90 5.03 14.24
C LEU A 14 22.13 3.86 15.20
N ALA A 15 21.92 4.09 16.51
CA ALA A 15 22.04 3.08 17.58
C ALA A 15 23.37 2.32 17.55
N ASN A 16 24.47 2.97 17.19
CA ASN A 16 25.81 2.37 17.03
C ASN A 16 25.86 1.08 16.18
N ARG A 17 24.83 0.83 15.37
CA ARG A 17 24.65 -0.42 14.63
C ARG A 17 24.24 -0.20 13.18
N TYR A 18 23.34 0.73 12.90
CA TYR A 18 22.73 0.89 11.58
C TYR A 18 23.40 2.04 10.83
N LYS A 19 24.24 1.72 9.86
CA LYS A 19 24.86 2.71 8.98
C LYS A 19 23.84 3.20 7.95
N LEU A 20 23.50 4.49 7.95
CA LEU A 20 22.62 5.09 6.95
C LEU A 20 23.33 5.12 5.59
N ILE A 21 22.70 4.57 4.56
CA ILE A 21 23.23 4.45 3.20
C ILE A 21 22.62 5.50 2.27
N SER A 22 21.31 5.54 2.17
CA SER A 22 20.56 6.47 1.32
C SER A 22 19.19 6.74 1.89
N GLU A 23 18.68 7.93 1.66
CA GLU A 23 17.26 8.25 1.91
C GLU A 23 16.39 7.55 0.88
N LEU A 24 15.28 6.96 1.32
CA LEU A 24 14.27 6.30 0.49
C LEU A 24 13.02 7.14 0.36
N GLY A 25 12.77 8.02 1.32
CA GLY A 25 11.62 8.93 1.32
C GLY A 25 11.51 9.72 2.61
N SER A 26 10.71 10.76 2.57
CA SER A 26 10.39 11.59 3.73
C SER A 26 8.91 11.92 3.76
N GLY A 27 8.34 11.96 4.97
CA GLY A 27 6.97 12.35 5.23
C GLY A 27 6.90 13.45 6.30
N LEU A 28 5.68 13.81 6.70
CA LEU A 28 5.46 14.85 7.71
C LEU A 28 5.99 14.48 9.10
N SER A 29 6.03 13.18 9.42
CA SER A 29 6.36 12.68 10.77
C SER A 29 7.67 11.89 10.85
N SER A 30 8.28 11.56 9.73
CA SER A 30 9.47 10.69 9.72
C SER A 30 10.22 10.75 8.39
N GLN A 31 11.49 10.38 8.45
CA GLN A 31 12.36 10.13 7.32
C GLN A 31 12.67 8.63 7.22
N VAL A 32 12.74 8.09 6.03
CA VAL A 32 12.97 6.67 5.78
C VAL A 32 14.30 6.48 5.07
N PHE A 33 15.18 5.66 5.64
CA PHE A 33 16.52 5.41 5.11
C PHE A 33 16.74 3.92 4.85
N LYS A 34 17.43 3.61 3.74
CA LYS A 34 18.13 2.34 3.62
C LYS A 34 19.32 2.36 4.56
N VAL A 35 19.47 1.33 5.36
CA VAL A 35 20.58 1.15 6.29
C VAL A 35 21.27 -0.18 6.09
N LEU A 36 22.55 -0.23 6.43
CA LEU A 36 23.32 -1.48 6.57
C LEU A 36 23.40 -1.81 8.06
N ASP A 37 22.89 -2.95 8.46
CA ASP A 37 23.11 -3.50 9.79
C ASP A 37 24.57 -4.01 9.89
N GLU A 38 25.44 -3.26 10.55
CA GLU A 38 26.87 -3.59 10.65
C GLU A 38 27.12 -4.91 11.44
N THR A 39 26.10 -5.42 12.18
CA THR A 39 26.21 -6.69 12.90
C THR A 39 25.96 -7.89 12.00
N THR A 40 24.97 -7.80 11.09
CA THR A 40 24.54 -8.92 10.22
C THR A 40 25.02 -8.80 8.78
N GLY A 41 25.44 -7.60 8.35
CA GLY A 41 25.77 -7.29 6.95
C GLY A 41 24.54 -7.13 6.05
N GLU A 42 23.32 -7.17 6.60
CA GLU A 42 22.08 -7.09 5.83
C GLU A 42 21.63 -5.65 5.61
N SER A 43 21.04 -5.40 4.44
CA SER A 43 20.31 -4.16 4.18
C SER A 43 18.96 -4.19 4.87
N LYS A 44 18.62 -3.11 5.61
CA LYS A 44 17.34 -2.90 6.30
C LYS A 44 16.81 -1.49 5.98
N VAL A 45 15.66 -1.17 6.51
CA VAL A 45 15.07 0.17 6.48
C VAL A 45 15.00 0.71 7.90
N ALA A 46 15.47 1.93 8.11
CA ALA A 46 15.22 2.70 9.32
C ALA A 46 14.19 3.80 9.03
N LYS A 47 13.07 3.76 9.72
CA LYS A 47 12.10 4.86 9.79
C LYS A 47 12.46 5.68 11.03
N ILE A 48 12.93 6.91 10.84
CA ILE A 48 13.41 7.81 11.90
C ILE A 48 12.37 8.91 12.05
N TYR A 49 11.82 9.06 13.24
CA TYR A 49 10.73 10.01 13.53
C TYR A 49 11.26 11.38 13.90
N GLU A 50 10.50 12.42 13.57
CA GLU A 50 10.79 13.78 13.99
C GLU A 50 10.58 13.94 15.52
N ASP A 51 11.33 14.85 16.14
CA ASP A 51 11.41 14.96 17.62
C ASP A 51 10.06 15.30 18.27
N ASN A 52 9.15 15.97 17.56
CA ASN A 52 7.80 16.32 18.02
C ASN A 52 6.76 15.24 17.77
N GLU A 53 7.13 14.09 17.18
CA GLU A 53 6.21 13.04 16.74
C GLU A 53 6.14 11.82 17.68
N THR A 54 6.44 12.00 18.97
CA THR A 54 6.42 10.92 19.97
C THR A 54 5.09 10.16 19.99
N SER A 55 3.96 10.85 19.87
CA SER A 55 2.65 10.19 19.89
C SER A 55 2.40 9.33 18.65
N THR A 56 2.92 9.75 17.49
CA THR A 56 2.87 9.01 16.24
C THR A 56 3.75 7.78 16.32
N TYR A 57 4.99 7.94 16.78
CA TYR A 57 5.93 6.84 17.02
C TYR A 57 5.34 5.76 17.94
N LEU A 58 4.83 6.15 19.12
CA LEU A 58 4.30 5.17 20.08
C LEU A 58 3.13 4.35 19.53
N LYS A 59 2.21 5.01 18.79
CA LYS A 59 1.08 4.31 18.16
C LYS A 59 1.55 3.34 17.07
N GLU A 60 2.46 3.77 16.21
CA GLU A 60 2.98 2.93 15.13
C GLU A 60 3.82 1.78 15.67
N ALA A 61 4.64 2.02 16.70
CA ALA A 61 5.41 0.98 17.38
C ALA A 61 4.52 -0.12 18.02
N GLN A 62 3.36 0.28 18.57
CA GLN A 62 2.37 -0.71 19.06
C GLN A 62 1.82 -1.56 17.92
N ILE A 63 1.48 -0.96 16.78
CA ILE A 63 1.02 -1.68 15.59
C ILE A 63 2.11 -2.59 15.05
N PHE A 64 3.36 -2.13 14.95
CA PHE A 64 4.49 -2.97 14.53
C PHE A 64 4.70 -4.20 15.41
N LYS A 65 4.57 -4.07 16.76
CA LYS A 65 4.64 -5.21 17.67
C LYS A 65 3.54 -6.24 17.40
N MET A 66 2.32 -5.78 17.08
CA MET A 66 1.23 -6.69 16.70
C MET A 66 1.53 -7.37 15.36
N ILE A 67 2.02 -6.65 14.37
CA ILE A 67 2.40 -7.20 13.05
C ILE A 67 3.51 -8.25 13.19
N GLN A 68 4.48 -8.01 14.08
CA GLN A 68 5.53 -8.99 14.37
C GLN A 68 4.95 -10.30 14.91
N GLN A 69 3.90 -10.23 15.75
CA GLN A 69 3.21 -11.42 16.27
C GLN A 69 2.41 -12.14 15.19
N ILE A 70 1.79 -11.41 14.28
CA ILE A 70 1.06 -11.97 13.12
C ILE A 70 2.02 -12.78 12.22
N ASN A 71 3.24 -12.30 12.01
CA ASN A 71 4.30 -12.95 11.23
C ASN A 71 3.81 -13.51 9.88
N HIS A 72 3.12 -12.69 9.09
CA HIS A 72 2.51 -13.09 7.82
C HIS A 72 3.44 -12.79 6.63
N PRO A 73 3.58 -13.69 5.62
CA PRO A 73 4.50 -13.52 4.49
C PRO A 73 4.22 -12.26 3.65
N ASN A 74 2.97 -11.79 3.58
CA ASN A 74 2.60 -10.60 2.84
C ASN A 74 2.57 -9.31 3.69
N LEU A 75 3.07 -9.34 4.93
CA LEU A 75 3.33 -8.16 5.75
C LEU A 75 4.83 -7.92 5.83
N ILE A 76 5.22 -6.65 5.86
CA ILE A 76 6.64 -6.29 6.01
C ILE A 76 7.16 -6.78 7.36
N LYS A 77 8.34 -7.35 7.39
CA LYS A 77 8.96 -7.79 8.64
C LYS A 77 9.42 -6.58 9.44
N TYR A 78 8.99 -6.54 10.70
CA TYR A 78 9.46 -5.60 11.69
C TYR A 78 10.50 -6.28 12.58
N TYR A 79 11.59 -5.57 12.89
CA TYR A 79 12.68 -6.10 13.72
C TYR A 79 12.65 -5.50 15.11
N GLU A 80 12.74 -4.17 15.21
CA GLU A 80 12.79 -3.45 16.48
C GLU A 80 12.38 -1.98 16.33
N SER A 81 12.06 -1.34 17.45
CA SER A 81 11.94 0.11 17.55
C SER A 81 12.44 0.57 18.91
N ASP A 82 13.16 1.69 18.94
CA ASP A 82 13.74 2.22 20.14
C ASP A 82 13.95 3.74 20.05
N PHE A 83 14.54 4.32 21.09
CA PHE A 83 14.96 5.69 21.20
C PHE A 83 16.46 5.72 21.52
N ASP A 84 17.30 5.99 20.52
CA ASP A 84 18.75 5.86 20.63
C ASP A 84 19.49 6.94 19.82
N ASP A 85 20.80 6.93 19.90
CA ASP A 85 21.68 7.93 19.33
C ASP A 85 21.77 7.80 17.78
N LEU A 86 21.59 8.93 17.10
CA LEU A 86 21.97 9.13 15.70
C LEU A 86 23.22 10.02 15.67
N THR A 87 24.36 9.44 15.31
CA THR A 87 25.63 10.17 15.16
C THR A 87 25.84 10.56 13.69
N GLN A 88 26.04 11.87 13.45
CA GLN A 88 26.31 12.43 12.13
C GLN A 88 27.34 13.54 12.24
N GLN A 89 28.45 13.45 11.48
CA GLN A 89 29.50 14.49 11.46
C GLN A 89 30.06 14.85 12.87
N GLY A 90 30.14 13.86 13.75
CA GLY A 90 30.58 14.06 15.14
C GLY A 90 29.54 14.61 16.09
N ASN A 91 28.36 15.00 15.61
CA ASN A 91 27.23 15.39 16.44
C ASN A 91 26.34 14.18 16.71
N THR A 92 25.86 14.05 17.93
CA THR A 92 24.97 12.96 18.35
C THR A 92 23.65 13.55 18.85
N THR A 93 22.54 13.04 18.33
CA THR A 93 21.18 13.38 18.73
C THR A 93 20.38 12.10 18.98
N LYS A 94 19.50 12.14 20.00
CA LYS A 94 18.60 10.99 20.22
C LYS A 94 17.40 11.04 19.28
N LYS A 95 17.10 9.89 18.69
CA LYS A 95 15.98 9.74 17.72
C LYS A 95 15.15 8.50 18.03
N MET A 96 13.84 8.65 17.90
CA MET A 96 12.90 7.52 17.84
C MET A 96 13.00 6.88 16.47
N TYR A 97 13.10 5.55 16.40
CA TYR A 97 13.21 4.83 15.14
C TYR A 97 12.51 3.48 15.17
N ALA A 98 12.24 2.95 13.98
CA ALA A 98 11.83 1.57 13.76
C ALA A 98 12.65 0.95 12.64
N ILE A 99 13.06 -0.31 12.82
CA ILE A 99 13.83 -1.09 11.83
C ILE A 99 12.91 -2.11 11.18
N LEU A 100 12.89 -2.05 9.85
CA LEU A 100 12.02 -2.85 8.99
C LEU A 100 12.83 -3.57 7.90
N GLU A 101 12.21 -4.56 7.29
CA GLU A 101 12.73 -5.27 6.12
C GLU A 101 12.92 -4.32 4.93
N TYR A 102 14.00 -4.52 4.16
CA TYR A 102 14.28 -3.72 2.98
C TYR A 102 13.62 -4.31 1.73
N ALA A 103 12.77 -3.53 1.09
CA ALA A 103 12.12 -3.89 -0.18
C ALA A 103 13.08 -3.65 -1.36
N SER A 104 13.81 -4.69 -1.76
CA SER A 104 14.91 -4.59 -2.74
C SER A 104 14.45 -4.30 -4.18
N LYS A 105 13.17 -4.48 -4.49
CA LYS A 105 12.60 -4.30 -5.85
C LYS A 105 11.67 -3.08 -5.95
N GLY A 106 11.59 -2.27 -4.88
CA GLY A 106 10.77 -1.04 -4.84
C GLY A 106 9.28 -1.29 -4.61
N CYS A 107 8.46 -0.29 -4.88
CA CYS A 107 7.01 -0.38 -4.69
C CYS A 107 6.28 -0.84 -5.97
N LEU A 108 5.06 -1.32 -5.78
CA LEU A 108 4.22 -1.81 -6.88
C LEU A 108 3.80 -0.68 -7.83
N PHE A 109 3.70 0.56 -7.33
CA PHE A 109 3.43 1.73 -8.16
C PHE A 109 4.54 1.96 -9.19
N ASP A 110 5.82 1.96 -8.74
CA ASP A 110 6.97 2.13 -9.63
C ASP A 110 7.09 0.98 -10.65
N ALA A 111 6.73 -0.24 -10.23
CA ALA A 111 6.66 -1.39 -11.12
C ALA A 111 5.55 -1.22 -12.18
N LEU A 112 4.36 -0.77 -11.76
CA LEU A 112 3.23 -0.52 -12.64
C LEU A 112 3.52 0.56 -13.70
N ILE A 113 4.17 1.66 -13.31
CA ILE A 113 4.53 2.74 -14.26
C ILE A 113 5.37 2.19 -15.42
N LYS A 114 6.23 1.22 -15.17
CA LYS A 114 7.07 0.57 -16.17
C LYS A 114 6.30 -0.31 -17.15
N THR A 115 5.13 -0.84 -16.80
CA THR A 115 4.31 -1.63 -17.74
C THR A 115 3.78 -0.76 -18.89
N LYS A 116 3.45 -1.35 -20.05
CA LYS A 116 2.91 -0.62 -21.21
C LYS A 116 1.47 -0.12 -20.98
N ALA A 117 0.61 -0.99 -20.45
CA ALA A 117 -0.85 -0.72 -20.39
C ALA A 117 -1.51 -1.10 -19.05
N GLY A 118 -0.73 -1.35 -17.98
CA GLY A 118 -1.18 -2.00 -16.76
C GLY A 118 -0.78 -3.47 -16.74
N PHE A 119 -1.11 -4.17 -15.67
CA PHE A 119 -0.92 -5.61 -15.57
C PHE A 119 -2.05 -6.38 -16.25
N THR A 120 -1.74 -7.59 -16.73
CA THR A 120 -2.78 -8.51 -17.23
C THR A 120 -3.72 -8.96 -16.12
N GLU A 121 -4.92 -9.40 -16.49
CA GLU A 121 -5.98 -9.74 -15.53
C GLU A 121 -5.55 -10.84 -14.54
N ASP A 122 -4.89 -11.87 -15.01
CA ASP A 122 -4.38 -12.98 -14.20
C ASP A 122 -3.23 -12.54 -13.25
N VAL A 123 -2.36 -11.62 -13.68
CA VAL A 123 -1.37 -11.00 -12.79
C VAL A 123 -2.06 -10.13 -11.73
N CYS A 124 -3.12 -9.41 -12.11
CA CYS A 124 -3.91 -8.64 -11.12
C CYS A 124 -4.62 -9.55 -10.11
N GLN A 125 -5.13 -10.72 -10.52
CA GLN A 125 -5.67 -11.74 -9.61
C GLN A 125 -4.59 -12.21 -8.61
N TYR A 126 -3.37 -12.47 -9.07
CA TYR A 126 -2.25 -12.86 -8.23
C TYR A 126 -1.88 -11.78 -7.20
N ILE A 127 -1.79 -10.52 -7.64
CA ILE A 127 -1.50 -9.39 -6.75
C ILE A 127 -2.64 -9.23 -5.74
N LEU A 128 -3.89 -9.30 -6.19
CA LEU A 128 -5.08 -9.20 -5.33
C LEU A 128 -5.10 -10.31 -4.28
N LEU A 129 -4.79 -11.56 -4.65
CA LEU A 129 -4.71 -12.68 -3.70
C LEU A 129 -3.74 -12.37 -2.55
N ASN A 130 -2.52 -11.92 -2.87
CA ASN A 130 -1.51 -11.59 -1.87
C ASN A 130 -1.92 -10.40 -0.99
N LEU A 131 -2.56 -9.38 -1.58
CA LEU A 131 -3.07 -8.22 -0.84
C LEU A 131 -4.23 -8.62 0.09
N LEU A 132 -5.16 -9.45 -0.37
CA LEU A 132 -6.24 -9.99 0.45
C LEU A 132 -5.70 -10.82 1.62
N ASN A 133 -4.64 -11.60 1.42
CA ASN A 133 -4.00 -12.38 2.48
C ASN A 133 -3.39 -11.46 3.56
N ALA A 134 -2.70 -10.39 3.17
CA ALA A 134 -2.14 -9.39 4.08
C ALA A 134 -3.24 -8.69 4.90
N VAL A 135 -4.28 -8.20 4.23
CA VAL A 135 -5.35 -7.43 4.88
C VAL A 135 -6.24 -8.32 5.75
N ASP A 136 -6.50 -9.56 5.34
CA ASP A 136 -7.23 -10.55 6.16
C ASP A 136 -6.49 -10.86 7.47
N ALA A 137 -5.16 -11.01 7.39
CA ALA A 137 -4.33 -11.22 8.58
C ALA A 137 -4.42 -10.03 9.56
N LEU A 138 -4.42 -8.79 9.06
CA LEU A 138 -4.62 -7.60 9.88
C LEU A 138 -6.03 -7.53 10.48
N HIS A 139 -7.06 -7.77 9.66
CA HIS A 139 -8.46 -7.68 10.09
C HIS A 139 -8.78 -8.73 11.18
N LYS A 140 -8.22 -9.94 11.09
CA LYS A 140 -8.37 -10.98 12.13
C LYS A 140 -7.83 -10.55 13.49
N GLU A 141 -6.78 -9.71 13.50
CA GLU A 141 -6.21 -9.14 14.72
C GLU A 141 -6.87 -7.80 15.12
N GLY A 142 -8.01 -7.47 14.53
CA GLY A 142 -8.76 -6.26 14.84
C GLY A 142 -8.11 -4.97 14.34
N ILE A 143 -7.20 -5.04 13.37
CA ILE A 143 -6.47 -3.90 12.80
C ILE A 143 -7.00 -3.62 11.37
N CYS A 144 -7.29 -2.36 11.05
CA CYS A 144 -7.48 -1.90 9.66
C CYS A 144 -6.32 -0.98 9.26
N HIS A 145 -5.95 -1.02 7.96
CA HIS A 145 -4.77 -0.31 7.44
C HIS A 145 -5.03 1.18 7.18
N ARG A 146 -6.14 1.53 6.52
CA ARG A 146 -6.65 2.87 6.23
C ARG A 146 -5.82 3.73 5.25
N ASP A 147 -4.72 3.23 4.72
CA ASP A 147 -3.95 3.88 3.62
C ASP A 147 -3.44 2.84 2.61
N LEU A 148 -4.33 1.94 2.19
CA LEU A 148 -4.02 0.99 1.13
C LEU A 148 -3.91 1.73 -0.21
N LYS A 149 -2.73 1.60 -0.84
CA LYS A 149 -2.38 2.19 -2.15
C LYS A 149 -1.21 1.42 -2.76
N THR A 150 -1.00 1.58 -4.05
CA THR A 150 0.06 0.86 -4.78
C THR A 150 1.46 1.18 -4.29
N GLU A 151 1.68 2.39 -3.73
CA GLU A 151 2.95 2.83 -3.14
C GLU A 151 3.25 2.10 -1.82
N ASN A 152 2.22 1.65 -1.10
CA ASN A 152 2.35 0.91 0.16
C ASN A 152 2.39 -0.62 -0.04
N ILE A 153 2.48 -1.08 -1.27
CA ILE A 153 2.71 -2.47 -1.64
C ILE A 153 4.12 -2.57 -2.24
N VAL A 154 4.99 -3.37 -1.65
CA VAL A 154 6.39 -3.49 -2.07
C VAL A 154 6.72 -4.89 -2.55
N LEU A 155 7.82 -4.97 -3.29
CA LEU A 155 8.34 -6.20 -3.87
C LEU A 155 9.71 -6.51 -3.24
N VAL A 156 9.83 -7.69 -2.65
CA VAL A 156 10.98 -8.07 -1.82
C VAL A 156 11.71 -9.28 -2.41
N GLY A 157 13.04 -9.22 -2.38
CA GLY A 157 13.90 -10.33 -2.80
C GLY A 157 13.81 -10.65 -4.30
N ASP A 158 14.51 -11.70 -4.71
CA ASP A 158 14.57 -12.09 -6.14
C ASP A 158 13.28 -12.74 -6.64
N ARG A 159 12.44 -13.19 -5.72
CA ARG A 159 11.12 -13.75 -6.01
C ARG A 159 10.05 -12.68 -6.20
N TYR A 160 10.36 -11.39 -5.96
CA TYR A 160 9.38 -10.29 -5.98
C TYR A 160 8.19 -10.57 -5.06
N ASP A 161 8.46 -11.06 -3.84
CA ASP A 161 7.43 -11.33 -2.86
C ASP A 161 6.68 -10.05 -2.50
N ILE A 162 5.33 -10.10 -2.58
CA ILE A 162 4.45 -8.96 -2.37
C ILE A 162 4.23 -8.75 -0.88
N LYS A 163 4.54 -7.56 -0.38
CA LYS A 163 4.36 -7.21 1.03
C LYS A 163 3.71 -5.84 1.21
N LEU A 164 2.83 -5.74 2.19
CA LEU A 164 2.19 -4.50 2.62
C LEU A 164 3.07 -3.78 3.65
N ILE A 165 3.22 -2.46 3.47
CA ILE A 165 4.02 -1.58 4.33
C ILE A 165 3.19 -0.38 4.81
N ASP A 166 3.82 0.45 5.66
CA ASP A 166 3.35 1.75 6.15
C ASP A 166 2.03 1.68 6.96
N PHE A 167 2.19 1.43 8.25
CA PHE A 167 1.10 1.34 9.21
C PHE A 167 0.86 2.65 9.99
N GLY A 168 1.37 3.78 9.50
CA GLY A 168 1.25 5.09 10.15
C GLY A 168 -0.20 5.54 10.34
N PHE A 169 -1.11 5.07 9.50
CA PHE A 169 -2.55 5.30 9.65
C PHE A 169 -3.32 4.09 10.20
N ALA A 170 -2.68 2.95 10.42
CA ALA A 170 -3.37 1.77 10.92
C ALA A 170 -4.02 2.01 12.29
N ALA A 171 -5.11 1.32 12.57
CA ALA A 171 -5.81 1.45 13.84
C ALA A 171 -6.58 0.18 14.21
N LYS A 172 -6.71 -0.07 15.51
CA LYS A 172 -7.65 -1.04 16.02
C LYS A 172 -9.09 -0.58 15.78
N TYR A 173 -9.88 -1.41 15.11
CA TYR A 173 -11.31 -1.19 14.88
C TYR A 173 -12.19 -1.97 15.86
N VAL A 174 -11.58 -2.64 16.83
CA VAL A 174 -12.27 -3.30 17.96
C VAL A 174 -12.01 -2.56 19.27
N ASN A 175 -12.93 -2.67 20.22
CA ASN A 175 -12.75 -2.18 21.58
C ASN A 175 -12.04 -3.24 22.45
N GLU A 176 -11.93 -2.99 23.76
CA GLU A 176 -11.31 -3.91 24.73
C GLU A 176 -12.05 -5.24 24.85
N GLU A 177 -13.34 -5.28 24.51
CA GLU A 177 -14.18 -6.49 24.48
C GLU A 177 -14.16 -7.21 23.13
N ASN A 178 -13.24 -6.85 22.21
CA ASN A 178 -13.15 -7.31 20.82
C ASN A 178 -14.42 -7.05 19.97
N LYS A 179 -15.26 -6.07 20.36
CA LYS A 179 -16.43 -5.68 19.57
C LYS A 179 -16.06 -4.60 18.56
N PRO A 180 -16.56 -4.67 17.31
CA PRO A 180 -16.31 -3.66 16.29
C PRO A 180 -16.73 -2.26 16.73
N LYS A 181 -15.90 -1.25 16.46
CA LYS A 181 -16.19 0.16 16.70
C LYS A 181 -16.00 0.98 15.43
N LYS A 182 -16.83 2.00 15.26
CA LYS A 182 -16.67 2.96 14.15
C LYS A 182 -15.50 3.89 14.40
N LEU A 183 -14.68 4.09 13.36
CA LEU A 183 -13.58 5.04 13.36
C LEU A 183 -14.07 6.43 12.90
N ARG A 184 -13.35 7.50 13.28
CA ARG A 184 -13.76 8.88 13.01
C ARG A 184 -12.69 9.74 12.33
N LYS A 185 -11.41 9.35 12.47
CA LYS A 185 -10.31 10.13 11.91
C LYS A 185 -10.26 9.94 10.39
N SER A 186 -10.49 11.02 9.64
CA SER A 186 -10.32 11.03 8.19
C SER A 186 -8.84 11.01 7.87
N VAL A 187 -8.35 9.91 7.34
CA VAL A 187 -6.95 9.64 7.00
C VAL A 187 -6.87 8.85 5.70
N GLY A 188 -5.67 8.75 5.15
CA GLY A 188 -5.39 8.00 3.93
C GLY A 188 -5.25 8.89 2.69
N THR A 189 -4.93 8.27 1.58
CA THR A 189 -4.66 8.94 0.29
C THR A 189 -5.96 9.09 -0.50
N ALA A 190 -6.35 10.32 -0.79
CA ALA A 190 -7.67 10.68 -1.33
C ALA A 190 -8.10 9.92 -2.59
N ALA A 191 -7.14 9.50 -3.45
CA ALA A 191 -7.43 8.74 -4.68
C ALA A 191 -7.92 7.31 -4.42
N TYR A 192 -7.62 6.76 -3.24
CA TYR A 192 -7.97 5.41 -2.82
C TYR A 192 -9.00 5.39 -1.68
N CYS A 193 -9.33 6.58 -1.10
CA CYS A 193 -10.23 6.67 0.05
C CYS A 193 -11.68 6.39 -0.30
N ALA A 194 -12.35 5.67 0.59
CA ALA A 194 -13.79 5.45 0.53
C ALA A 194 -14.58 6.76 0.75
N PRO A 195 -15.79 6.90 0.14
CA PRO A 195 -16.57 8.13 0.21
C PRO A 195 -16.92 8.56 1.63
N GLU A 196 -17.23 7.64 2.54
CA GLU A 196 -17.54 7.93 3.94
C GLU A 196 -16.36 8.57 4.70
N ILE A 197 -15.10 8.25 4.34
CA ILE A 197 -13.92 8.91 4.92
C ILE A 197 -13.81 10.34 4.41
N LEU A 198 -13.99 10.56 3.10
CA LEU A 198 -13.96 11.88 2.48
C LEU A 198 -15.08 12.78 2.99
N GLU A 199 -16.25 12.20 3.31
CA GLU A 199 -17.40 12.87 3.91
C GLU A 199 -17.25 13.07 5.44
N ARG A 200 -16.13 12.64 6.03
CA ARG A 200 -15.85 12.73 7.48
C ARG A 200 -16.90 12.09 8.38
N LYS A 201 -17.53 11.03 7.90
CA LYS A 201 -18.52 10.25 8.65
C LYS A 201 -17.83 9.19 9.53
N PRO A 202 -18.44 8.74 10.64
CA PRO A 202 -17.99 7.54 11.34
C PRO A 202 -18.07 6.32 10.41
N TYR A 203 -16.99 5.55 10.32
CA TYR A 203 -16.87 4.49 9.32
C TYR A 203 -16.37 3.16 9.88
N ASP A 204 -16.64 2.10 9.15
CA ASP A 204 -16.08 0.78 9.36
C ASP A 204 -14.72 0.68 8.63
N GLY A 205 -13.63 0.50 9.40
CA GLY A 205 -12.28 0.46 8.82
C GLY A 205 -12.09 -0.71 7.86
N THR A 206 -12.71 -1.87 8.13
CA THR A 206 -12.58 -3.05 7.25
C THR A 206 -13.27 -2.81 5.91
N LYS A 207 -14.46 -2.20 5.91
CA LYS A 207 -15.17 -1.83 4.68
C LYS A 207 -14.47 -0.73 3.89
N ALA A 208 -13.79 0.19 4.58
CA ALA A 208 -12.96 1.20 3.94
C ALA A 208 -11.73 0.60 3.26
N ASP A 209 -11.06 -0.37 3.90
CA ASP A 209 -9.93 -1.10 3.30
C ASP A 209 -10.38 -1.86 2.04
N ILE A 210 -11.57 -2.50 2.03
CA ILE A 210 -12.11 -3.16 0.84
C ILE A 210 -12.30 -2.18 -0.33
N PHE A 211 -12.82 -0.98 -0.07
CA PHE A 211 -12.93 0.05 -1.09
C PHE A 211 -11.55 0.40 -1.68
N SER A 212 -10.57 0.61 -0.82
CA SER A 212 -9.19 0.93 -1.25
C SER A 212 -8.56 -0.19 -2.08
N ILE A 213 -8.80 -1.47 -1.72
CA ILE A 213 -8.37 -2.63 -2.52
C ILE A 213 -9.03 -2.61 -3.91
N GLY A 214 -10.32 -2.29 -4.00
CA GLY A 214 -11.01 -2.12 -5.28
C GLY A 214 -10.38 -1.00 -6.12
N ALA A 215 -10.05 0.14 -5.51
CA ALA A 215 -9.36 1.23 -6.19
C ALA A 215 -7.95 0.80 -6.67
N ILE A 216 -7.19 0.05 -5.85
CA ILE A 216 -5.89 -0.52 -6.25
C ILE A 216 -6.07 -1.43 -7.47
N LEU A 217 -7.02 -2.35 -7.43
CA LEU A 217 -7.26 -3.30 -8.51
C LEU A 217 -7.54 -2.57 -9.84
N PHE A 218 -8.31 -1.47 -9.79
CA PHE A 218 -8.56 -0.64 -10.96
C PHE A 218 -7.28 0.03 -11.48
N VAL A 219 -6.45 0.57 -10.60
CA VAL A 219 -5.18 1.20 -10.96
C VAL A 219 -4.23 0.17 -11.60
N LEU A 220 -4.14 -1.05 -11.07
CA LEU A 220 -3.30 -2.12 -11.61
C LEU A 220 -3.70 -2.50 -13.04
N MET A 221 -5.01 -2.60 -13.32
CA MET A 221 -5.55 -2.95 -14.62
C MET A 221 -5.41 -1.84 -15.67
N THR A 222 -5.51 -0.58 -15.25
CA THR A 222 -5.77 0.53 -16.19
C THR A 222 -4.72 1.63 -16.17
N LYS A 223 -3.86 1.67 -15.15
CA LYS A 223 -2.96 2.80 -14.82
C LYS A 223 -3.71 4.11 -14.55
N ASN A 224 -5.02 4.04 -14.35
CA ASN A 224 -5.87 5.19 -14.06
C ASN A 224 -6.52 5.03 -12.68
N PHE A 225 -6.92 6.14 -12.09
CA PHE A 225 -7.74 6.12 -10.87
C PHE A 225 -9.22 6.04 -11.22
N GLY A 226 -9.98 5.18 -10.55
CA GLY A 226 -11.41 5.03 -10.77
C GLY A 226 -12.26 6.25 -10.39
N PHE A 227 -11.67 7.18 -9.62
CA PHE A 227 -12.29 8.41 -9.15
C PHE A 227 -11.34 9.58 -9.36
N VAL A 228 -11.18 10.02 -10.61
CA VAL A 228 -10.20 11.06 -11.02
C VAL A 228 -10.85 12.45 -11.03
N GLU A 229 -10.04 13.47 -10.74
CA GLU A 229 -10.31 14.85 -11.17
C GLU A 229 -9.88 14.98 -12.64
N ALA A 230 -10.83 14.87 -13.58
CA ALA A 230 -10.54 15.17 -14.97
C ALA A 230 -10.75 16.66 -15.25
N LYS A 231 -9.74 17.32 -15.80
CA LYS A 231 -9.90 18.66 -16.38
C LYS A 231 -10.57 18.51 -17.75
N VAL A 232 -11.84 18.88 -17.84
CA VAL A 232 -12.55 18.94 -19.12
C VAL A 232 -12.62 20.40 -19.55
N ASN A 233 -11.94 20.74 -20.65
CA ASN A 233 -12.03 22.02 -21.37
C ASN A 233 -12.03 23.28 -20.48
N ASN A 234 -10.95 23.53 -19.72
CA ASN A 234 -10.77 24.71 -18.87
C ASN A 234 -11.87 24.99 -17.82
N SER A 235 -12.88 24.17 -17.70
CA SER A 235 -13.85 24.20 -16.61
C SER A 235 -13.52 23.10 -15.62
N SER A 236 -13.37 23.45 -14.34
CA SER A 236 -13.19 22.52 -13.23
C SER A 236 -14.50 21.78 -12.93
N LEU A 237 -14.97 20.94 -13.87
CA LEU A 237 -16.00 19.99 -13.55
C LEU A 237 -15.33 18.99 -12.59
N ASN A 238 -15.82 18.93 -11.36
CA ASN A 238 -15.33 17.97 -10.37
C ASN A 238 -15.82 16.57 -10.76
N VAL A 239 -15.15 15.98 -11.76
CA VAL A 239 -15.48 14.65 -12.32
C VAL A 239 -15.43 13.59 -11.24
N LYS A 240 -14.58 13.77 -10.24
CA LYS A 240 -14.51 12.87 -9.06
C LYS A 240 -15.87 12.79 -8.36
N ASN A 241 -16.49 13.93 -8.07
CA ASN A 241 -17.82 13.95 -7.44
C ASN A 241 -18.89 13.33 -8.36
N LEU A 242 -18.75 13.51 -9.68
CA LEU A 242 -19.66 12.90 -10.66
C LEU A 242 -19.52 11.36 -10.65
N LEU A 243 -18.30 10.83 -10.67
CA LEU A 243 -18.07 9.39 -10.67
C LEU A 243 -18.59 8.72 -9.39
N TYR A 244 -18.33 9.33 -8.21
CA TYR A 244 -18.94 8.87 -6.95
C TYR A 244 -20.47 8.93 -6.99
N LYS A 245 -21.05 9.99 -7.58
CA LYS A 245 -22.50 10.12 -7.74
C LYS A 245 -23.07 9.03 -8.63
N LEU A 246 -22.41 8.68 -9.72
CA LEU A 246 -22.84 7.61 -10.62
C LEU A 246 -22.83 6.24 -9.91
N ILE A 247 -21.78 5.94 -9.14
CA ILE A 247 -21.71 4.73 -8.32
C ILE A 247 -22.83 4.72 -7.28
N LYS A 248 -23.05 5.84 -6.56
CA LYS A 248 -24.12 5.98 -5.57
C LYS A 248 -25.51 5.75 -6.18
N MET A 249 -25.74 6.23 -7.39
CA MET A 249 -27.02 6.08 -8.12
C MET A 249 -27.11 4.75 -8.89
N LYS A 250 -26.10 3.89 -8.81
CA LYS A 250 -25.99 2.61 -9.54
C LYS A 250 -26.08 2.78 -11.07
N GLN A 251 -25.69 3.97 -11.58
CA GLN A 251 -25.64 4.26 -13.02
C GLN A 251 -24.33 3.72 -13.64
N TYR A 252 -24.13 2.42 -13.55
CA TYR A 252 -22.86 1.77 -13.89
C TYR A 252 -22.53 1.85 -15.39
N ALA A 253 -23.54 1.78 -16.27
CA ALA A 253 -23.32 1.93 -17.71
C ALA A 253 -22.70 3.31 -18.04
N LYS A 254 -23.23 4.38 -17.44
CA LYS A 254 -22.73 5.73 -17.62
C LYS A 254 -21.37 5.94 -16.97
N TYR A 255 -21.11 5.29 -15.83
CA TYR A 255 -19.77 5.27 -15.20
C TYR A 255 -18.74 4.71 -16.18
N TRP A 256 -18.98 3.54 -16.77
CA TRP A 256 -18.05 2.91 -17.71
C TRP A 256 -17.89 3.71 -19.01
N GLU A 257 -18.97 4.29 -19.55
CA GLU A 257 -18.92 5.21 -20.71
C GLU A 257 -17.94 6.39 -20.44
N LEU A 258 -18.04 7.00 -19.25
CA LEU A 258 -17.12 8.09 -18.89
C LEU A 258 -15.69 7.59 -18.69
N MET A 259 -15.48 6.41 -18.12
CA MET A 259 -14.14 5.84 -17.96
C MET A 259 -13.51 5.52 -19.32
N GLU A 260 -14.25 5.00 -20.29
CA GLU A 260 -13.78 4.79 -21.66
C GLU A 260 -13.43 6.11 -22.35
N LYS A 261 -14.28 7.11 -22.19
CA LYS A 261 -14.12 8.42 -22.86
C LYS A 261 -12.95 9.23 -22.30
N PHE A 262 -12.78 9.28 -20.98
CA PHE A 262 -11.83 10.19 -20.34
C PHE A 262 -10.53 9.51 -19.89
N CYS A 263 -10.55 8.22 -19.62
CA CYS A 263 -9.39 7.46 -19.13
C CYS A 263 -8.89 6.45 -20.17
N ASN A 264 -9.48 6.39 -21.36
CA ASN A 264 -9.16 5.41 -22.40
C ASN A 264 -9.15 3.96 -21.91
N VAL A 265 -10.02 3.65 -20.94
CA VAL A 265 -10.13 2.33 -20.31
C VAL A 265 -10.95 1.44 -21.21
N LYS A 266 -10.30 0.48 -21.90
CA LYS A 266 -10.95 -0.43 -22.84
C LYS A 266 -10.67 -1.89 -22.48
N ASN A 267 -11.52 -2.77 -23.00
CA ASN A 267 -11.32 -4.24 -22.95
C ASN A 267 -11.24 -4.85 -21.53
N LEU A 268 -11.87 -4.23 -20.53
CA LEU A 268 -12.00 -4.84 -19.21
C LEU A 268 -13.05 -5.95 -19.24
N SER A 269 -12.73 -7.10 -18.65
CA SER A 269 -13.66 -8.25 -18.61
C SER A 269 -14.93 -7.91 -17.79
N PRO A 270 -16.06 -8.54 -18.08
CA PRO A 270 -17.26 -8.43 -17.25
C PRO A 270 -17.02 -8.86 -15.80
N LYS A 271 -16.21 -9.91 -15.57
CA LYS A 271 -15.86 -10.41 -14.24
C LYS A 271 -15.16 -9.32 -13.43
N PHE A 272 -14.14 -8.67 -14.00
CA PHE A 272 -13.45 -7.54 -13.37
C PHE A 272 -14.43 -6.40 -13.07
N LYS A 273 -15.20 -5.94 -14.06
CA LYS A 273 -16.16 -4.84 -13.90
C LYS A 273 -17.14 -5.09 -12.76
N ASN A 274 -17.66 -6.32 -12.67
CA ASN A 274 -18.62 -6.73 -11.63
C ASN A 274 -17.98 -6.72 -10.23
N LEU A 275 -16.81 -7.33 -10.05
CA LEU A 275 -16.12 -7.33 -8.75
C LEU A 275 -15.75 -5.93 -8.32
N TYR A 276 -15.15 -5.14 -9.23
CA TYR A 276 -14.77 -3.76 -8.95
C TYR A 276 -15.94 -2.94 -8.42
N LEU A 277 -17.10 -2.95 -9.11
CA LEU A 277 -18.28 -2.20 -8.70
C LEU A 277 -18.82 -2.61 -7.33
N LYS A 278 -18.74 -3.90 -6.98
CA LYS A 278 -19.08 -4.40 -5.64
C LYS A 278 -18.12 -3.83 -4.58
N MET A 279 -16.80 -3.89 -4.84
CA MET A 279 -15.81 -3.43 -3.88
C MET A 279 -15.86 -1.93 -3.62
N VAL A 280 -16.14 -1.12 -4.67
CA VAL A 280 -16.23 0.34 -4.57
C VAL A 280 -17.68 0.83 -4.38
N ALA A 281 -18.59 -0.02 -3.94
CA ALA A 281 -19.95 0.38 -3.64
C ALA A 281 -19.98 1.59 -2.69
N TYR A 282 -20.84 2.57 -3.00
CA TYR A 282 -20.94 3.80 -2.21
C TYR A 282 -21.37 3.52 -0.77
N ASN A 283 -22.38 2.63 -0.61
CA ASN A 283 -22.78 2.14 0.70
C ASN A 283 -21.78 1.07 1.19
N PRO A 284 -21.08 1.29 2.33
CA PRO A 284 -20.13 0.31 2.85
C PRO A 284 -20.73 -1.08 3.11
N ASP A 285 -22.01 -1.16 3.47
CA ASP A 285 -22.67 -2.42 3.79
C ASP A 285 -22.88 -3.31 2.54
N GLU A 286 -22.89 -2.70 1.35
CA GLU A 286 -22.99 -3.42 0.07
C GLU A 286 -21.62 -3.99 -0.39
N ARG A 287 -20.50 -3.59 0.23
CA ARG A 287 -19.18 -4.09 -0.12
C ARG A 287 -18.99 -5.52 0.36
N PRO A 288 -18.39 -6.38 -0.46
CA PRO A 288 -18.13 -7.77 -0.09
C PRO A 288 -17.17 -7.89 1.09
N THR A 289 -17.19 -9.02 1.77
CA THR A 289 -16.11 -9.44 2.68
C THR A 289 -14.94 -9.99 1.88
N ILE A 290 -13.75 -10.13 2.52
CA ILE A 290 -12.58 -10.77 1.88
C ILE A 290 -12.91 -12.20 1.43
N GLU A 291 -13.66 -12.95 2.22
CA GLU A 291 -14.10 -14.30 1.86
C GLU A 291 -14.99 -14.32 0.62
N GLN A 292 -15.92 -13.36 0.51
CA GLN A 292 -16.78 -13.21 -0.67
C GLN A 292 -15.99 -12.81 -1.91
N ILE A 293 -14.95 -11.95 -1.76
CA ILE A 293 -14.05 -11.60 -2.87
C ILE A 293 -13.28 -12.83 -3.35
N ARG A 294 -12.75 -13.65 -2.45
CA ARG A 294 -12.04 -14.89 -2.80
C ARG A 294 -12.90 -15.89 -3.57
N LYS A 295 -14.22 -15.87 -3.35
CA LYS A 295 -15.19 -16.72 -4.03
C LYS A 295 -15.82 -16.08 -5.28
N ASP A 296 -15.49 -14.82 -5.58
CA ASP A 296 -16.02 -14.12 -6.75
C ASP A 296 -15.50 -14.75 -8.07
N GLU A 297 -16.32 -14.67 -9.11
CA GLU A 297 -15.98 -15.20 -10.44
C GLU A 297 -14.66 -14.66 -10.98
N PHE A 298 -14.30 -13.41 -10.65
CA PHE A 298 -13.02 -12.83 -11.03
C PHE A 298 -11.83 -13.60 -10.43
N MET A 299 -11.99 -14.20 -9.26
CA MET A 299 -10.92 -14.94 -8.56
C MET A 299 -10.97 -16.46 -8.82
N ALA A 300 -11.90 -16.95 -9.63
CA ALA A 300 -12.15 -18.40 -9.79
C ALA A 300 -10.90 -19.16 -10.25
N ASP A 301 -10.11 -18.58 -11.14
CA ASP A 301 -8.93 -19.23 -11.72
C ASP A 301 -7.79 -19.41 -10.71
N ILE A 302 -7.73 -18.53 -9.68
CA ILE A 302 -6.66 -18.55 -8.68
C ILE A 302 -7.11 -19.09 -7.30
N ALA A 303 -8.42 -19.20 -7.07
CA ALA A 303 -8.97 -19.59 -5.76
C ALA A 303 -8.49 -20.96 -5.26
N ASN A 304 -8.26 -21.92 -6.17
CA ASN A 304 -7.78 -23.26 -5.89
C ASN A 304 -6.52 -23.61 -6.72
N ALA A 305 -5.74 -22.59 -7.05
CA ALA A 305 -4.57 -22.76 -7.90
C ALA A 305 -3.48 -23.62 -7.23
N SER A 306 -2.83 -24.46 -8.01
CA SER A 306 -1.63 -25.19 -7.57
C SER A 306 -0.48 -24.22 -7.29
N GLU A 307 0.48 -24.65 -6.47
CA GLU A 307 1.70 -23.86 -6.22
C GLU A 307 2.45 -23.57 -7.53
N GLU A 308 2.44 -24.50 -8.47
CA GLU A 308 3.04 -24.33 -9.79
C GLU A 308 2.38 -23.16 -10.56
N TYR A 309 1.04 -23.09 -10.58
CA TYR A 309 0.33 -21.99 -11.23
C TYR A 309 0.58 -20.64 -10.52
N ILE A 310 0.64 -20.63 -9.20
CA ILE A 310 1.02 -19.43 -8.44
C ILE A 310 2.43 -18.95 -8.79
N ASN A 311 3.39 -19.87 -8.92
CA ASN A 311 4.76 -19.56 -9.36
C ASN A 311 4.81 -19.09 -10.82
N PHE A 312 4.00 -19.65 -11.70
CA PHE A 312 3.84 -19.16 -13.06
C PHE A 312 3.34 -17.72 -13.11
N LEU A 313 2.29 -17.38 -12.34
CA LEU A 313 1.75 -16.01 -12.28
C LEU A 313 2.75 -15.03 -11.69
N ARG A 314 3.52 -15.44 -10.68
CA ARG A 314 4.63 -14.65 -10.14
C ARG A 314 5.65 -14.35 -11.22
N GLN A 315 6.10 -15.36 -11.96
CA GLN A 315 7.07 -15.17 -13.04
C GLN A 315 6.53 -14.28 -14.15
N LYS A 316 5.26 -14.43 -14.50
CA LYS A 316 4.57 -13.57 -15.45
C LYS A 316 4.57 -12.11 -14.99
N MET A 317 4.25 -11.83 -13.72
CA MET A 317 4.33 -10.49 -13.13
C MET A 317 5.75 -9.91 -13.27
N ILE A 318 6.78 -10.69 -12.93
CA ILE A 318 8.19 -10.27 -13.05
C ILE A 318 8.50 -9.91 -14.50
N ASN A 319 8.08 -10.74 -15.46
CA ASN A 319 8.28 -10.51 -16.88
C ASN A 319 7.58 -9.23 -17.35
N GLU A 320 6.32 -8.99 -16.94
CA GLU A 320 5.60 -7.77 -17.29
C GLU A 320 6.29 -6.50 -16.74
N ILE A 321 6.95 -6.59 -15.58
CA ILE A 321 7.73 -5.48 -15.00
C ILE A 321 9.04 -5.26 -15.77
N GLN A 322 9.74 -6.33 -16.15
CA GLN A 322 11.09 -6.26 -16.73
C GLN A 322 11.08 -5.97 -18.23
N PHE A 323 10.18 -6.60 -19.01
CA PHE A 323 10.11 -6.40 -20.47
C PHE A 323 9.51 -5.06 -20.88
N ALA A 324 8.89 -4.34 -19.98
CA ALA A 324 8.44 -2.98 -20.24
C ALA A 324 9.60 -1.96 -20.36
N GLN A 325 10.83 -2.37 -20.03
CA GLN A 325 12.05 -1.55 -20.11
C GLN A 325 12.78 -1.67 -21.46
N GLN A 326 12.33 -2.58 -22.31
CA GLN A 326 12.81 -2.75 -23.70
C GLN A 326 11.82 -2.13 -24.70
#